data_c85b0b2748fb8468dbd8a2f616d92fa8
#
_entry.id   c85b0b2748fb8468dbd8a2f616d92fa8
#
_cell.length_a   1.000
_cell.length_b   1.000
_cell.length_c   1.000
_cell.angle_alpha   90.00
_cell.angle_beta   90.00
_cell.angle_gamma   90.00
#
_symmetry.space_group_name_H-M   'P 1'
#
loop_
_entity.id
_entity.type
_entity.pdbx_description
1 polymer ?
#
loop_
_entity_poly.entity_id
_entity_poly.type
_entity_poly.pdbx_seq_one_letter_code
_entity_poly.pdbx_strand_id
1 'polypeptide(L)'
;GVISDWTEDEGTPLARRALVAQGPSSLVAYVGVPEDHPLAGRHYDDMPLDCHGGLTFADKGGHSIWPKGWYWYGWDYAHAGDFLSFLPNSSDRQWTVEDVEAEARQVMKQIEALLAESVAD
;
A
#
# COMPACT_ATOMS: atom_id res chain seq x y z
N GLY A 1 2.45 8.79 -11.98
CA GLY A 1 1.10 8.24 -11.99
C GLY A 1 1.04 6.77 -11.64
N VAL A 2 -0.14 6.22 -11.66
CA VAL A 2 -0.38 4.80 -11.33
C VAL A 2 0.24 3.89 -12.40
N ILE A 3 1.00 2.89 -11.93
CA ILE A 3 1.64 1.90 -12.79
C ILE A 3 0.86 0.59 -12.74
N SER A 4 0.48 0.15 -11.53
CA SER A 4 -0.23 -1.10 -11.32
C SER A 4 -1.45 -0.86 -10.44
N ASP A 5 -2.53 -1.57 -10.72
CA ASP A 5 -3.79 -1.48 -9.97
C ASP A 5 -4.48 -2.84 -10.10
N TRP A 6 -4.70 -3.51 -8.97
CA TRP A 6 -5.41 -4.81 -8.98
C TRP A 6 -6.16 -5.04 -7.67
N THR A 7 -7.15 -5.94 -7.73
CA THR A 7 -7.99 -6.30 -6.60
C THR A 7 -7.87 -7.81 -6.36
N GLU A 8 -7.81 -8.20 -5.08
CA GLU A 8 -7.87 -9.59 -4.67
C GLU A 8 -9.14 -9.83 -3.88
N ASP A 9 -9.73 -11.03 -4.01
CA ASP A 9 -10.97 -11.43 -3.36
C ASP A 9 -12.13 -10.46 -3.60
N GLU A 10 -12.19 -9.91 -4.81
CA GLU A 10 -13.22 -8.95 -5.23
C GLU A 10 -14.63 -9.54 -5.02
N GLY A 11 -15.53 -8.70 -4.52
CA GLY A 11 -16.91 -9.11 -4.27
C GLY A 11 -17.11 -9.89 -2.99
N THR A 12 -16.08 -10.03 -2.15
CA THR A 12 -16.14 -10.73 -0.87
C THR A 12 -15.81 -9.78 0.29
N PRO A 13 -16.11 -10.16 1.55
CA PRO A 13 -15.72 -9.37 2.71
C PRO A 13 -14.20 -9.23 2.88
N LEU A 14 -13.41 -10.04 2.18
CA LEU A 14 -11.95 -9.99 2.23
C LEU A 14 -11.35 -9.18 1.08
N ALA A 15 -12.16 -8.42 0.35
CA ALA A 15 -11.68 -7.63 -0.80
C ALA A 15 -10.59 -6.66 -0.39
N ARG A 16 -9.52 -6.61 -1.20
CA ARG A 16 -8.39 -5.69 -1.05
C ARG A 16 -7.96 -5.22 -2.42
N ARG A 17 -7.46 -4.01 -2.49
CA ARG A 17 -7.00 -3.43 -3.76
C ARG A 17 -5.62 -2.83 -3.56
N ALA A 18 -4.74 -2.96 -4.54
CA ALA A 18 -3.39 -2.43 -4.46
C ALA A 18 -3.10 -1.48 -5.62
N LEU A 19 -2.30 -0.46 -5.33
CA LEU A 19 -1.77 0.46 -6.32
C LEU A 19 -0.27 0.53 -6.17
N VAL A 20 0.44 0.54 -7.30
CA VAL A 20 1.85 0.92 -7.36
C VAL A 20 1.93 2.14 -8.26
N ALA A 21 2.63 3.17 -7.82
CA ALA A 21 2.70 4.42 -8.56
C ALA A 21 4.11 5.00 -8.50
N GLN A 22 4.42 5.87 -9.45
CA GLN A 22 5.65 6.64 -9.43
C GLN A 22 5.37 7.96 -8.71
N GLY A 23 6.03 8.16 -7.58
CA GLY A 23 6.03 9.41 -6.86
C GLY A 23 7.13 10.35 -7.32
N PRO A 24 7.28 11.52 -6.68
CA PRO A 24 8.28 12.53 -7.11
C PRO A 24 9.72 12.04 -7.01
N SER A 25 10.04 11.21 -6.04
CA SER A 25 11.43 10.78 -5.79
C SER A 25 11.61 9.28 -5.81
N SER A 26 10.54 8.49 -5.76
CA SER A 26 10.62 7.03 -5.70
C SER A 26 9.30 6.39 -6.08
N LEU A 27 9.30 5.06 -6.21
CA LEU A 27 8.06 4.29 -6.27
C LEU A 27 7.34 4.40 -4.93
N VAL A 28 6.02 4.31 -4.98
CA VAL A 28 5.13 4.30 -3.82
C VAL A 28 4.11 3.20 -4.01
N ALA A 29 3.56 2.70 -2.92
CA ALA A 29 2.55 1.65 -2.96
C ALA A 29 1.45 1.91 -1.95
N TYR A 30 0.24 1.46 -2.28
CA TYR A 30 -0.94 1.62 -1.44
C TYR A 30 -1.74 0.33 -1.47
N VAL A 31 -2.29 -0.06 -0.31
CA VAL A 31 -3.23 -1.17 -0.23
C VAL A 31 -4.50 -0.65 0.45
N GLY A 32 -5.64 -0.89 -0.19
CA GLY A 32 -6.93 -0.43 0.26
C GLY A 32 -7.81 -1.55 0.78
N VAL A 33 -8.63 -1.22 1.77
CA VAL A 33 -9.73 -2.05 2.25
C VAL A 33 -11.04 -1.29 1.97
N PRO A 34 -12.18 -2.01 1.85
CA PRO A 34 -13.47 -1.32 1.69
C PRO A 34 -13.65 -0.26 2.79
N GLU A 35 -14.17 0.91 2.43
CA GLU A 35 -14.23 2.03 3.39
C GLU A 35 -15.22 1.81 4.52
N ASP A 36 -16.13 0.85 4.39
CA ASP A 36 -17.08 0.46 5.45
C ASP A 36 -16.55 -0.68 6.33
N HIS A 37 -15.33 -1.17 6.06
CA HIS A 37 -14.73 -2.26 6.82
C HIS A 37 -14.18 -1.76 8.16
N PRO A 38 -14.20 -2.60 9.22
CA PRO A 38 -13.68 -2.20 10.54
C PRO A 38 -12.22 -1.74 10.53
N LEU A 39 -11.41 -2.19 9.57
CA LEU A 39 -10.01 -1.75 9.44
C LEU A 39 -9.86 -0.41 8.72
N ALA A 40 -10.92 0.14 8.15
CA ALA A 40 -10.87 1.45 7.51
C ALA A 40 -10.89 2.57 8.54
N GLY A 41 -10.35 3.73 8.18
CA GLY A 41 -10.42 4.92 9.02
C GLY A 41 -9.39 4.98 10.15
N ARG A 42 -8.43 4.07 10.20
CA ARG A 42 -7.40 4.07 11.24
C ARG A 42 -6.21 4.93 10.81
N HIS A 43 -5.53 5.50 11.77
CA HIS A 43 -4.24 6.15 11.52
C HIS A 43 -3.22 5.07 11.13
N TYR A 44 -2.25 5.41 10.27
CA TYR A 44 -1.28 4.41 9.80
C TYR A 44 -0.46 3.82 10.95
N ASP A 45 -0.19 4.58 12.02
CA ASP A 45 0.53 4.07 13.19
C ASP A 45 -0.25 2.99 13.95
N ASP A 46 -1.57 2.94 13.77
CA ASP A 46 -2.44 1.98 14.45
C ASP A 46 -2.67 0.71 13.65
N MET A 47 -2.07 0.61 12.47
CA MET A 47 -2.19 -0.58 11.62
C MET A 47 -0.94 -1.45 11.76
N PRO A 48 -1.08 -2.72 12.23
CA PRO A 48 0.06 -3.61 12.43
C PRO A 48 0.50 -4.26 11.10
N LEU A 49 0.96 -3.47 10.17
CA LEU A 49 1.42 -3.93 8.86
C LEU A 49 2.92 -3.70 8.73
N ASP A 50 3.63 -4.76 8.33
CA ASP A 50 5.05 -4.68 8.03
C ASP A 50 5.25 -4.38 6.55
N CYS A 51 5.94 -3.29 6.27
CA CYS A 51 6.32 -2.93 4.91
C CYS A 51 7.59 -2.10 4.95
N HIS A 52 8.21 -1.90 3.78
CA HIS A 52 9.46 -1.16 3.64
C HIS A 52 9.33 0.25 4.27
N GLY A 53 10.16 0.53 5.24
CA GLY A 53 10.17 1.82 5.93
C GLY A 53 8.97 2.10 6.83
N GLY A 54 8.02 1.18 6.92
CA GLY A 54 6.77 1.37 7.66
C GLY A 54 5.73 2.17 6.89
N LEU A 55 4.48 2.11 7.34
CA LEU A 55 3.41 2.90 6.74
C LEU A 55 3.63 4.39 7.00
N THR A 56 3.38 5.22 5.99
CA THR A 56 3.51 6.67 6.08
C THR A 56 2.26 7.41 5.63
N PHE A 57 1.23 6.68 5.20
CA PHE A 57 0.02 7.27 4.63
C PHE A 57 -1.21 6.46 5.05
N ALA A 58 -2.29 7.17 5.38
CA ALA A 58 -3.61 6.57 5.57
C ALA A 58 -4.66 7.63 5.25
N ASP A 59 -5.54 7.33 4.27
CA ASP A 59 -6.62 8.24 3.91
C ASP A 59 -7.69 7.51 3.09
N LYS A 60 -8.87 8.10 3.06
CA LYS A 60 -9.97 7.62 2.22
C LYS A 60 -9.69 7.93 0.76
N GLY A 61 -10.26 7.12 -0.14
CA GLY A 61 -10.19 7.37 -1.57
C GLY A 61 -11.20 8.41 -2.06
N GLY A 62 -11.23 8.62 -3.37
CA GLY A 62 -12.09 9.58 -4.02
C GLY A 62 -11.41 10.89 -4.36
N HIS A 63 -10.07 10.96 -4.25
CA HIS A 63 -9.29 12.12 -4.64
C HIS A 63 -7.91 11.68 -5.14
N SER A 64 -7.26 12.55 -5.93
CA SER A 64 -5.95 12.26 -6.53
C SER A 64 -5.96 10.89 -7.22
N ILE A 65 -4.96 10.03 -6.95
CA ILE A 65 -4.85 8.71 -7.58
C ILE A 65 -5.64 7.63 -6.85
N TRP A 66 -6.20 7.92 -5.67
CA TRP A 66 -6.84 6.91 -4.82
C TRP A 66 -8.31 6.76 -5.17
N PRO A 67 -8.73 5.60 -5.73
CA PRO A 67 -10.13 5.35 -6.07
C PRO A 67 -11.08 5.43 -4.88
N LYS A 68 -12.28 5.93 -5.14
CA LYS A 68 -13.37 6.03 -4.17
C LYS A 68 -13.86 4.64 -3.76
N GLY A 69 -14.35 4.53 -2.54
CA GLY A 69 -14.90 3.27 -2.01
C GLY A 69 -13.91 2.46 -1.21
N TRP A 70 -12.68 2.90 -1.16
CA TRP A 70 -11.59 2.24 -0.47
C TRP A 70 -10.95 3.20 0.54
N TYR A 71 -10.45 2.65 1.64
CA TYR A 71 -9.58 3.36 2.58
C TYR A 71 -8.17 2.83 2.38
N TRP A 72 -7.20 3.73 2.15
CA TRP A 72 -5.87 3.39 1.64
C TRP A 72 -4.80 3.55 2.71
N TYR A 73 -3.93 2.55 2.79
CA TYR A 73 -2.70 2.60 3.58
C TYR A 73 -1.52 2.55 2.62
N GLY A 74 -0.51 3.36 2.88
CA GLY A 74 0.58 3.49 1.92
C GLY A 74 1.96 3.62 2.53
N TRP A 75 2.95 3.35 1.70
CA TRP A 75 4.36 3.47 2.04
C TRP A 75 5.15 3.86 0.79
N ASP A 76 6.42 4.26 0.99
CA ASP A 76 7.27 4.69 -0.11
C ASP A 76 8.66 4.08 -0.02
N TYR A 77 9.45 4.32 -1.05
CA TYR A 77 10.81 3.79 -1.20
C TYR A 77 11.84 4.93 -1.24
N ALA A 78 11.58 6.00 -0.50
CA ALA A 78 12.45 7.19 -0.42
C ALA A 78 13.12 7.30 0.97
N HIS A 79 13.57 6.17 1.51
CA HIS A 79 14.24 6.12 2.81
C HIS A 79 15.76 6.01 2.62
N ALA A 80 16.52 6.22 3.71
CA ALA A 80 17.96 6.01 3.69
C ALA A 80 18.29 4.58 3.23
N GLY A 81 19.21 4.45 2.28
CA GLY A 81 19.56 3.16 1.68
C GLY A 81 18.78 2.86 0.40
N ASP A 82 17.77 3.64 0.06
CA ASP A 82 17.04 3.48 -1.19
C ASP A 82 17.63 4.37 -2.28
N PHE A 83 17.58 3.88 -3.54
CA PHE A 83 17.91 4.72 -4.69
C PHE A 83 16.85 5.81 -4.86
N LEU A 84 17.29 7.05 -5.01
CA LEU A 84 16.39 8.19 -5.24
C LEU A 84 16.62 8.73 -6.66
N SER A 85 15.53 8.98 -7.37
CA SER A 85 15.59 9.42 -8.77
C SER A 85 16.30 10.75 -8.96
N PHE A 86 16.34 11.61 -7.93
CA PHE A 86 17.06 12.88 -7.97
C PHE A 86 18.54 12.78 -7.55
N LEU A 87 19.01 11.55 -7.21
CA LEU A 87 20.40 11.25 -6.86
C LEU A 87 20.89 10.11 -7.74
N PRO A 88 21.06 10.32 -9.05
CA PRO A 88 21.26 9.24 -10.01
C PRO A 88 22.56 8.46 -9.84
N ASN A 89 23.52 8.96 -9.09
CA ASN A 89 24.80 8.27 -8.82
C ASN A 89 24.81 7.57 -7.46
N SER A 90 23.68 7.45 -6.82
CA SER A 90 23.56 6.75 -5.55
C SER A 90 23.91 5.28 -5.73
N SER A 91 24.65 4.73 -4.78
CA SER A 91 24.94 3.29 -4.70
C SER A 91 23.83 2.54 -3.94
N ASP A 92 22.80 3.22 -3.50
CA ASP A 92 21.68 2.65 -2.76
C ASP A 92 20.84 1.73 -3.66
N ARG A 93 20.09 0.82 -3.03
CA ARG A 93 19.27 -0.14 -3.76
C ARG A 93 18.19 0.56 -4.57
N GLN A 94 18.13 0.25 -5.85
CA GLN A 94 17.06 0.68 -6.74
C GLN A 94 15.95 -0.39 -6.76
N TRP A 95 14.76 -0.01 -6.30
CA TRP A 95 13.59 -0.89 -6.27
C TRP A 95 12.91 -0.90 -7.65
N THR A 96 12.55 -2.10 -8.12
CA THR A 96 11.81 -2.24 -9.38
C THR A 96 10.31 -2.29 -9.09
N VAL A 97 9.51 -2.09 -10.15
CA VAL A 97 8.05 -2.24 -10.04
C VAL A 97 7.69 -3.65 -9.55
N GLU A 98 8.38 -4.67 -10.05
CA GLU A 98 8.15 -6.06 -9.63
C GLU A 98 8.44 -6.28 -8.16
N ASP A 99 9.50 -5.66 -7.63
CA ASP A 99 9.82 -5.71 -6.19
C ASP A 99 8.70 -5.11 -5.35
N VAL A 100 8.20 -3.95 -5.78
CA VAL A 100 7.15 -3.23 -5.05
C VAL A 100 5.82 -3.97 -5.14
N GLU A 101 5.49 -4.53 -6.30
CA GLU A 101 4.29 -5.38 -6.44
C GLU A 101 4.34 -6.59 -5.53
N ALA A 102 5.51 -7.24 -5.42
CA ALA A 102 5.69 -8.40 -4.54
C ALA A 102 5.46 -8.01 -3.08
N GLU A 103 5.97 -6.86 -2.65
CA GLU A 103 5.73 -6.36 -1.30
C GLU A 103 4.27 -5.99 -1.08
N ALA A 104 3.62 -5.37 -2.06
CA ALA A 104 2.20 -5.04 -1.97
C ALA A 104 1.35 -6.31 -1.78
N ARG A 105 1.68 -7.39 -2.49
CA ARG A 105 1.01 -8.68 -2.30
C ARG A 105 1.22 -9.22 -0.89
N GLN A 106 2.42 -9.04 -0.34
CA GLN A 106 2.72 -9.48 1.03
C GLN A 106 1.91 -8.68 2.06
N VAL A 107 1.77 -7.37 1.86
CA VAL A 107 0.93 -6.53 2.72
C VAL A 107 -0.54 -6.93 2.58
N MET A 108 -1.01 -7.24 1.37
CA MET A 108 -2.38 -7.73 1.16
C MET A 108 -2.64 -9.03 1.94
N LYS A 109 -1.66 -9.92 2.03
CA LYS A 109 -1.78 -11.14 2.84
C LYS A 109 -1.87 -10.83 4.33
N GLN A 110 -1.11 -9.85 4.80
CA GLN A 110 -1.19 -9.40 6.19
C GLN A 110 -2.59 -8.85 6.50
N ILE A 111 -3.13 -8.06 5.60
CA ILE A 111 -4.49 -7.51 5.74
C ILE A 111 -5.52 -8.63 5.70
N GLU A 112 -5.37 -9.61 4.81
CA GLU A 112 -6.26 -10.77 4.75
C GLU A 112 -6.33 -11.47 6.10
N ALA A 113 -5.19 -11.68 6.76
CA ALA A 113 -5.15 -12.30 8.07
C ALA A 113 -5.90 -11.48 9.12
N LEU A 114 -5.74 -10.16 9.10
CA LEU A 114 -6.47 -9.26 10.02
C LEU A 114 -7.97 -9.27 9.72
N LEU A 115 -8.36 -9.27 8.44
CA LEU A 115 -9.77 -9.33 8.04
C LEU A 115 -10.41 -10.65 8.47
N ALA A 116 -9.69 -11.77 8.32
CA ALA A 116 -10.17 -13.09 8.73
C ALA A 116 -10.39 -13.17 10.24
N GLU A 117 -9.51 -12.57 11.03
CA GLU A 117 -9.69 -12.46 12.49
C GLU A 117 -10.94 -11.64 12.82
N SER A 118 -11.14 -10.52 12.13
CA SER A 118 -12.31 -9.66 12.32
C SER A 118 -13.63 -10.38 12.00
N VAL A 119 -13.63 -11.21 10.95
CA VAL A 119 -14.82 -11.96 10.52
C VAL A 119 -15.09 -13.17 11.43
N ALA A 120 -14.03 -13.77 11.99
CA ALA A 120 -14.14 -14.95 12.87
C ALA A 120 -14.72 -14.63 14.25
N ASP A 121 -14.63 -13.36 14.66
CA ASP A 121 -15.22 -12.91 15.92
C ASP A 121 -16.71 -12.57 15.71
#